data_6ce019586ea02854c06b2f9fe2f32675
#
_entry.id   6ce019586ea02854c06b2f9fe2f32675
#
_cell.length_a   1.000
_cell.length_b   1.000
_cell.length_c   1.000
_cell.angle_alpha   90.00
_cell.angle_beta   90.00
_cell.angle_gamma   90.00
#
_symmetry.space_group_name_H-M   'P 1'
#
loop_
_entity.id
_entity.type
_entity.pdbx_description
1 polymer ?
#
loop_
_entity_poly.entity_id
_entity_poly.type
_entity_poly.pdbx_seq_one_letter_code
_entity_poly.pdbx_strand_id
1 'polypeptide(L)'
;MIFHKLMTYCNPTDKFKFLFVSSLSTFSGLFGEKDCTVKVDKPDLNSIGPYLAGLFEGDGYIILSKTINSKGKISYPYIAITFVNKDLPLINKLVDLYGGRLRFKDKENAIVWIINTHKELINLISLMNGFLRTPKIYIFNQLILWLNYKYQYNIPINSPDTSELKNNGWLAGFIDADGGFKIRYSEKQIDEKTKKIISKGRIELRFVLEQRQSIKSPIDNSYKPIMLEINYFFGITTDLRESTHNIDKKYWIVEVASLTKLEFLIQYLSHFPLLTAKRNDFNDWLKAYQLMMDKKHLDVDGKLLIKQIKSNMNKNREVFNWDHLVYLNNVEK
;
A
#
# COMPACT_ATOMS: atom_id res chain seq x y z
N MET A 1 21.78 -21.78 -14.99
CA MET A 1 21.54 -21.80 -16.44
C MET A 1 20.21 -22.50 -16.77
N ILE A 2 19.07 -22.05 -16.20
CA ILE A 2 17.69 -22.58 -16.43
C ILE A 2 16.64 -21.45 -16.30
N PHE A 3 16.99 -20.19 -16.52
CA PHE A 3 16.03 -19.06 -16.45
C PHE A 3 15.83 -18.31 -17.78
N HIS A 4 16.26 -18.91 -18.89
CA HIS A 4 16.24 -18.22 -20.19
C HIS A 4 15.27 -18.83 -21.23
N LYS A 5 14.28 -19.62 -20.80
CA LYS A 5 13.41 -20.34 -21.77
C LYS A 5 11.90 -20.19 -21.59
N LEU A 6 11.44 -19.15 -20.87
CA LEU A 6 9.99 -18.88 -20.71
C LEU A 6 9.54 -17.47 -21.16
N MET A 7 10.41 -16.72 -21.86
CA MET A 7 10.06 -15.40 -22.41
C MET A 7 9.85 -15.34 -23.93
N THR A 8 9.78 -16.44 -24.59
CA THR A 8 9.58 -16.46 -26.06
C THR A 8 8.31 -17.22 -26.40
N TYR A 9 7.14 -16.65 -26.15
CA TYR A 9 5.91 -16.93 -26.89
C TYR A 9 4.74 -16.09 -26.31
N CYS A 10 4.84 -14.78 -26.44
CA CYS A 10 3.67 -13.90 -26.44
C CYS A 10 3.91 -12.81 -27.47
N ASN A 11 3.15 -12.84 -28.53
CA ASN A 11 3.15 -11.86 -29.59
C ASN A 11 2.68 -10.50 -29.01
N PRO A 12 3.30 -9.34 -29.35
CA PRO A 12 2.96 -8.03 -28.76
C PRO A 12 1.52 -7.54 -29.07
N THR A 13 0.73 -8.33 -29.78
CA THR A 13 -0.66 -8.02 -30.13
C THR A 13 -1.73 -8.74 -29.30
N ASP A 14 -1.34 -9.65 -28.41
CA ASP A 14 -2.32 -10.37 -27.58
C ASP A 14 -2.70 -9.56 -26.35
N LYS A 15 -3.95 -9.12 -26.34
CA LYS A 15 -4.60 -8.33 -25.27
C LYS A 15 -4.78 -9.20 -24.02
N PHE A 16 -4.13 -8.83 -22.93
CA PHE A 16 -4.30 -9.45 -21.61
C PHE A 16 -5.73 -9.23 -21.09
N LYS A 17 -6.47 -10.30 -20.86
CA LYS A 17 -7.74 -10.32 -20.13
C LYS A 17 -7.49 -10.85 -18.71
N PHE A 18 -7.75 -10.03 -17.71
CA PHE A 18 -7.74 -10.46 -16.31
C PHE A 18 -9.10 -11.10 -15.96
N LEU A 19 -9.09 -12.34 -15.51
CA LEU A 19 -10.25 -13.01 -14.93
C LEU A 19 -10.16 -12.91 -13.40
N PHE A 20 -11.04 -12.08 -12.81
CA PHE A 20 -11.33 -12.14 -11.39
C PHE A 20 -12.28 -13.29 -11.12
N VAL A 21 -11.85 -14.33 -10.42
CA VAL A 21 -12.72 -15.36 -9.88
C VAL A 21 -13.12 -14.96 -8.46
N SER A 22 -14.24 -14.34 -8.33
CA SER A 22 -15.31 -14.47 -7.33
C SER A 22 -16.17 -13.20 -7.26
N SER A 23 -17.48 -13.37 -7.34
CA SER A 23 -18.57 -12.37 -7.16
C SER A 23 -18.83 -11.36 -8.28
N LEU A 24 -18.78 -11.77 -9.56
CA LEU A 24 -19.30 -10.98 -10.68
C LEU A 24 -20.39 -11.75 -11.44
N SER A 25 -21.44 -12.20 -10.71
CA SER A 25 -22.58 -12.90 -11.33
C SER A 25 -23.60 -12.00 -12.03
N THR A 26 -23.35 -10.70 -12.20
CA THR A 26 -24.32 -9.77 -12.83
C THR A 26 -23.79 -8.96 -14.02
N PHE A 27 -22.61 -9.26 -14.55
CA PHE A 27 -22.07 -8.55 -15.71
C PHE A 27 -21.63 -9.44 -16.87
N SER A 28 -22.22 -10.62 -17.03
CA SER A 28 -21.84 -11.59 -18.09
C SER A 28 -22.34 -11.25 -19.51
N GLY A 29 -23.00 -10.14 -19.71
CA GLY A 29 -23.68 -9.82 -20.98
C GLY A 29 -22.90 -8.97 -22.00
N LEU A 30 -21.74 -8.42 -21.67
CA LEU A 30 -21.08 -7.38 -22.51
C LEU A 30 -19.69 -7.74 -23.06
N PHE A 31 -19.14 -8.90 -22.76
CA PHE A 31 -17.80 -9.27 -23.22
C PHE A 31 -17.80 -10.65 -23.90
N GLY A 32 -17.58 -10.67 -25.22
CA GLY A 32 -17.33 -11.88 -25.99
C GLY A 32 -16.08 -12.59 -25.49
N GLU A 33 -16.22 -13.88 -25.21
CA GLU A 33 -15.15 -14.76 -24.72
C GLU A 33 -14.03 -14.93 -25.76
N LYS A 34 -12.82 -14.54 -25.41
CA LYS A 34 -11.60 -15.21 -25.84
C LYS A 34 -10.74 -15.45 -24.59
N ASP A 35 -10.66 -16.71 -24.23
CA ASP A 35 -9.96 -17.18 -23.04
C ASP A 35 -8.44 -16.95 -23.15
N CYS A 36 -7.90 -16.00 -22.42
CA CYS A 36 -6.54 -16.01 -21.95
C CYS A 36 -6.58 -15.91 -20.42
N THR A 37 -6.71 -17.06 -19.78
CA THR A 37 -6.61 -17.17 -18.33
C THR A 37 -5.18 -16.89 -17.91
N VAL A 38 -4.90 -15.68 -17.43
CA VAL A 38 -3.75 -15.47 -16.56
C VAL A 38 -4.09 -16.20 -15.26
N LYS A 39 -3.43 -17.34 -15.02
CA LYS A 39 -3.43 -17.96 -13.69
C LYS A 39 -2.86 -16.90 -12.74
N VAL A 40 -3.74 -16.28 -11.97
CA VAL A 40 -3.33 -15.53 -10.80
C VAL A 40 -2.87 -16.60 -9.82
N ASP A 41 -1.57 -16.80 -9.71
CA ASP A 41 -0.98 -17.62 -8.65
C ASP A 41 -1.58 -17.15 -7.33
N LYS A 42 -1.86 -18.10 -6.42
CA LYS A 42 -2.33 -17.74 -5.09
C LYS A 42 -1.38 -16.68 -4.52
N PRO A 43 -1.91 -15.56 -3.96
CA PRO A 43 -1.06 -14.53 -3.38
C PRO A 43 -0.05 -15.20 -2.44
N ASP A 44 1.23 -14.91 -2.60
CA ASP A 44 2.26 -15.42 -1.71
C ASP A 44 2.19 -14.67 -0.39
N LEU A 45 1.29 -15.11 0.47
CA LEU A 45 1.14 -14.64 1.85
C LEU A 45 1.90 -15.56 2.84
N ASN A 46 2.77 -16.44 2.33
CA ASN A 46 3.59 -17.29 3.18
C ASN A 46 4.47 -16.49 4.15
N SER A 47 4.61 -15.19 3.95
CA SER A 47 5.25 -14.28 4.89
C SER A 47 4.52 -12.93 4.93
N ILE A 48 3.63 -12.75 5.89
CA ILE A 48 3.02 -11.43 6.17
C ILE A 48 4.02 -10.44 6.79
N GLY A 49 5.17 -10.93 7.26
CA GLY A 49 6.18 -10.11 7.94
C GLY A 49 6.63 -8.89 7.13
N PRO A 50 7.04 -9.04 5.86
CA PRO A 50 7.37 -7.89 5.02
C PRO A 50 6.22 -6.89 4.87
N TYR A 51 4.98 -7.36 4.67
CA TYR A 51 3.82 -6.48 4.59
C TYR A 51 3.62 -5.67 5.90
N LEU A 52 3.70 -6.35 7.06
CA LEU A 52 3.59 -5.68 8.37
C LEU A 52 4.75 -4.69 8.60
N ALA A 53 5.96 -5.00 8.13
CA ALA A 53 7.09 -4.07 8.19
C ALA A 53 6.81 -2.81 7.36
N GLY A 54 6.33 -2.94 6.11
CA GLY A 54 5.97 -1.80 5.28
C GLY A 54 4.84 -0.96 5.88
N LEU A 55 3.79 -1.61 6.38
CA LEU A 55 2.67 -0.94 7.04
C LEU A 55 3.12 -0.19 8.31
N PHE A 56 3.97 -0.82 9.14
CA PHE A 56 4.58 -0.18 10.29
C PHE A 56 5.45 1.02 9.90
N GLU A 57 6.23 0.89 8.85
CA GLU A 57 7.12 1.96 8.40
C GLU A 57 6.37 3.17 7.81
N GLY A 58 5.13 2.99 7.30
CA GLY A 58 4.24 4.10 7.00
C GLY A 58 3.58 4.65 8.28
N ASP A 59 2.62 3.94 8.86
CA ASP A 59 1.70 4.41 9.89
C ASP A 59 2.03 3.97 11.33
N GLY A 60 3.12 3.22 11.52
CA GLY A 60 3.52 2.73 12.84
C GLY A 60 4.46 3.64 13.60
N TYR A 61 4.52 3.43 14.91
CA TYR A 61 5.50 4.04 15.81
C TYR A 61 5.83 3.13 16.99
N ILE A 62 6.96 3.40 17.63
CA ILE A 62 7.43 2.70 18.83
C ILE A 62 7.54 3.71 19.97
N ILE A 63 7.06 3.32 21.14
CA ILE A 63 7.29 4.07 22.38
C ILE A 63 8.27 3.27 23.23
N LEU A 64 9.44 3.87 23.46
CA LEU A 64 10.42 3.43 24.47
C LEU A 64 10.34 4.40 25.65
N SER A 65 9.66 4.02 26.71
CA SER A 65 9.55 4.89 27.88
C SER A 65 10.91 5.01 28.58
N LYS A 66 11.38 6.22 28.76
CA LYS A 66 12.56 6.55 29.56
C LYS A 66 12.18 7.05 30.94
N THR A 67 10.91 7.35 31.19
CA THR A 67 10.42 7.94 32.42
C THR A 67 9.94 6.88 33.40
N ILE A 68 10.33 7.06 34.64
CA ILE A 68 9.85 6.25 35.77
C ILE A 68 8.49 6.85 36.15
N ASN A 69 7.47 5.99 36.26
CA ASN A 69 6.13 6.42 36.70
C ASN A 69 6.12 6.70 38.22
N SER A 70 5.01 7.22 38.73
CA SER A 70 4.81 7.52 40.18
C SER A 70 5.00 6.30 41.10
N LYS A 71 5.02 5.08 40.55
CA LYS A 71 5.26 3.82 41.29
C LYS A 71 6.71 3.32 41.16
N GLY A 72 7.64 4.14 40.67
CA GLY A 72 9.03 3.76 40.51
C GLY A 72 9.31 2.77 39.35
N LYS A 73 8.34 2.54 38.43
CA LYS A 73 8.48 1.59 37.33
C LYS A 73 8.58 2.31 35.98
N ILE A 74 9.48 1.84 35.14
CA ILE A 74 9.53 2.23 33.71
C ILE A 74 8.39 1.53 32.98
N SER A 75 7.60 2.30 32.21
CA SER A 75 6.55 1.72 31.39
C SER A 75 7.12 0.76 30.36
N TYR A 76 6.43 -0.37 30.14
CA TYR A 76 6.85 -1.35 29.14
C TYR A 76 6.76 -0.72 27.73
N PRO A 77 7.75 -0.97 26.86
CA PRO A 77 7.71 -0.46 25.50
C PRO A 77 6.57 -1.10 24.70
N TYR A 78 6.15 -0.43 23.62
CA TYR A 78 5.13 -0.97 22.75
C TYR A 78 5.32 -0.53 21.30
N ILE A 79 4.82 -1.36 20.39
CA ILE A 79 4.62 -1.05 18.99
C ILE A 79 3.16 -0.64 18.80
N ALA A 80 2.92 0.37 17.99
CA ALA A 80 1.57 0.77 17.62
C ALA A 80 1.49 1.12 16.13
N ILE A 81 0.37 0.76 15.49
CA ILE A 81 0.05 1.12 14.11
C ILE A 81 -1.31 1.81 14.10
N THR A 82 -1.41 2.94 13.41
CA THR A 82 -2.63 3.75 13.34
C THR A 82 -3.35 3.46 12.03
N PHE A 83 -4.65 3.21 12.12
CA PHE A 83 -5.54 2.95 11.00
C PHE A 83 -6.69 3.94 11.00
N VAL A 84 -7.39 4.07 9.88
CA VAL A 84 -8.69 4.75 9.83
C VAL A 84 -9.80 3.82 10.29
N ASN A 85 -10.91 4.35 10.83
CA ASN A 85 -11.98 3.53 11.40
C ASN A 85 -12.56 2.48 10.45
N LYS A 86 -12.58 2.78 9.15
CA LYS A 86 -13.08 1.84 8.13
C LYS A 86 -12.26 0.56 8.03
N ASP A 87 -10.99 0.55 8.50
CA ASP A 87 -10.12 -0.63 8.48
C ASP A 87 -10.33 -1.59 9.66
N LEU A 88 -11.36 -1.35 10.50
CA LEU A 88 -11.67 -2.19 11.65
C LEU A 88 -11.73 -3.70 11.33
N PRO A 89 -12.29 -4.17 10.20
CA PRO A 89 -12.28 -5.60 9.87
C PRO A 89 -10.88 -6.20 9.75
N LEU A 90 -9.95 -5.48 9.10
CA LEU A 90 -8.54 -5.89 9.04
C LEU A 90 -7.91 -5.90 10.44
N ILE A 91 -8.14 -4.84 11.22
CA ILE A 91 -7.52 -4.70 12.53
C ILE A 91 -7.96 -5.82 13.47
N ASN A 92 -9.26 -6.17 13.47
CA ASN A 92 -9.77 -7.30 14.25
C ASN A 92 -9.05 -8.60 13.86
N LYS A 93 -8.86 -8.84 12.55
CA LYS A 93 -8.13 -10.00 12.07
C LYS A 93 -6.66 -10.02 12.54
N LEU A 94 -5.99 -8.86 12.54
CA LEU A 94 -4.62 -8.74 13.05
C LEU A 94 -4.55 -8.98 14.57
N VAL A 95 -5.54 -8.52 15.32
CA VAL A 95 -5.66 -8.80 16.77
C VAL A 95 -5.88 -10.30 17.03
N ASP A 96 -6.73 -10.95 16.25
CA ASP A 96 -6.97 -12.41 16.38
C ASP A 96 -5.70 -13.24 16.10
N LEU A 97 -4.86 -12.78 15.17
CA LEU A 97 -3.63 -13.47 14.77
C LEU A 97 -2.44 -13.16 15.70
N TYR A 98 -2.27 -11.90 16.05
CA TYR A 98 -1.03 -11.41 16.69
C TYR A 98 -1.25 -10.80 18.07
N GLY A 99 -2.50 -10.73 18.53
CA GLY A 99 -2.85 -10.11 19.80
C GLY A 99 -2.85 -8.58 19.76
N GLY A 100 -2.60 -7.98 20.91
CA GLY A 100 -2.67 -6.55 21.09
C GLY A 100 -4.05 -6.06 21.51
N ARG A 101 -4.18 -4.75 21.63
CA ARG A 101 -5.44 -4.06 22.00
C ARG A 101 -5.70 -2.88 21.11
N LEU A 102 -6.97 -2.50 21.00
CA LEU A 102 -7.40 -1.37 20.22
C LEU A 102 -7.64 -0.13 21.12
N ARG A 103 -7.24 1.02 20.60
CA ARG A 103 -7.58 2.32 21.16
C ARG A 103 -8.26 3.16 20.09
N PHE A 104 -9.54 3.42 20.30
CA PHE A 104 -10.35 4.25 19.41
C PHE A 104 -10.07 5.74 19.68
N LYS A 105 -9.95 6.52 18.63
CA LYS A 105 -9.77 7.96 18.62
C LYS A 105 -10.91 8.60 17.82
N ASP A 106 -12.08 8.64 18.38
CA ASP A 106 -13.31 9.00 17.67
C ASP A 106 -13.23 10.37 16.97
N LYS A 107 -12.58 11.36 17.64
CA LYS A 107 -12.41 12.72 17.08
C LYS A 107 -11.46 12.75 15.86
N GLU A 108 -10.58 11.76 15.72
CA GLU A 108 -9.58 11.69 14.66
C GLU A 108 -9.98 10.70 13.56
N ASN A 109 -11.13 10.03 13.67
CA ASN A 109 -11.54 8.91 12.79
C ASN A 109 -10.43 7.86 12.65
N ALA A 110 -9.83 7.48 13.78
CA ALA A 110 -8.67 6.60 13.81
C ALA A 110 -8.76 5.55 14.91
N ILE A 111 -8.18 4.39 14.63
CA ILE A 111 -8.00 3.28 15.56
C ILE A 111 -6.51 2.98 15.64
N VAL A 112 -6.00 2.83 16.85
CA VAL A 112 -4.60 2.46 17.08
C VAL A 112 -4.55 1.02 17.59
N TRP A 113 -3.92 0.15 16.83
CA TRP A 113 -3.57 -1.20 17.26
C TRP A 113 -2.27 -1.13 18.05
N ILE A 114 -2.30 -1.57 19.31
CA ILE A 114 -1.21 -1.46 20.28
C ILE A 114 -0.79 -2.84 20.76
N ILE A 115 0.46 -3.19 20.53
CA ILE A 115 1.10 -4.42 20.98
C ILE A 115 2.05 -4.08 22.14
N ASN A 116 1.69 -4.48 23.34
CA ASN A 116 2.41 -4.12 24.55
C ASN A 116 2.59 -5.27 25.57
N THR A 117 2.13 -6.48 25.26
CA THR A 117 2.50 -7.66 26.06
C THR A 117 3.82 -8.23 25.57
N HIS A 118 4.55 -8.87 26.46
CA HIS A 118 5.88 -9.39 26.16
C HIS A 118 5.87 -10.39 24.99
N LYS A 119 5.00 -11.40 25.07
CA LYS A 119 4.87 -12.46 24.05
C LYS A 119 4.50 -11.91 22.69
N GLU A 120 3.49 -11.06 22.62
CA GLU A 120 2.98 -10.47 21.37
C GLU A 120 4.03 -9.55 20.73
N LEU A 121 4.76 -8.78 21.56
CA LEU A 121 5.79 -7.87 21.07
C LEU A 121 6.96 -8.65 20.43
N ILE A 122 7.43 -9.73 21.09
CA ILE A 122 8.47 -10.60 20.54
C ILE A 122 8.01 -11.26 19.24
N ASN A 123 6.77 -11.76 19.20
CA ASN A 123 6.22 -12.37 18.01
C ASN A 123 6.16 -11.37 16.83
N LEU A 124 5.64 -10.15 17.07
CA LEU A 124 5.57 -9.13 16.02
C LEU A 124 6.98 -8.69 15.55
N ILE A 125 7.94 -8.56 16.47
CA ILE A 125 9.33 -8.27 16.14
C ILE A 125 9.91 -9.36 15.25
N SER A 126 9.72 -10.63 15.60
CA SER A 126 10.27 -11.75 14.82
C SER A 126 9.73 -11.80 13.40
N LEU A 127 8.46 -11.40 13.19
CA LEU A 127 7.85 -11.31 11.86
C LEU A 127 8.43 -10.18 10.99
N MET A 128 8.71 -9.02 11.60
CA MET A 128 9.14 -7.83 10.85
C MET A 128 10.65 -7.68 10.74
N ASN A 129 11.42 -8.32 11.64
CA ASN A 129 12.86 -8.14 11.73
C ASN A 129 13.57 -8.64 10.47
N GLY A 130 14.36 -7.78 9.85
CA GLY A 130 15.04 -8.04 8.58
C GLY A 130 14.32 -7.52 7.33
N PHE A 131 13.08 -6.96 7.49
CA PHE A 131 12.31 -6.41 6.36
C PHE A 131 12.13 -4.90 6.39
N LEU A 132 12.63 -4.21 7.42
CA LEU A 132 12.54 -2.75 7.50
C LEU A 132 13.52 -2.10 6.51
N ARG A 133 13.07 -1.02 5.84
CA ARG A 133 13.84 -0.30 4.80
C ARG A 133 14.00 1.20 5.08
N THR A 134 13.21 1.76 5.99
CA THR A 134 13.16 3.19 6.26
C THR A 134 13.96 3.56 7.51
N PRO A 135 14.16 4.86 7.80
CA PRO A 135 14.79 5.30 9.05
C PRO A 135 14.10 4.80 10.33
N LYS A 136 12.87 4.30 10.27
CA LYS A 136 12.21 3.70 11.45
C LYS A 136 12.93 2.46 11.99
N ILE A 137 13.81 1.83 11.20
CA ILE A 137 14.65 0.72 11.66
C ILE A 137 15.50 1.10 12.88
N TYR A 138 15.91 2.37 13.02
CA TYR A 138 16.72 2.79 14.16
C TYR A 138 15.96 2.66 15.48
N ILE A 139 14.72 3.13 15.54
CA ILE A 139 13.91 2.99 16.76
C ILE A 139 13.49 1.52 16.99
N PHE A 140 13.31 0.76 15.92
CA PHE A 140 13.03 -0.67 15.99
C PHE A 140 14.23 -1.43 16.58
N ASN A 141 15.44 -1.15 16.13
CA ASN A 141 16.67 -1.71 16.68
C ASN A 141 16.89 -1.29 18.14
N GLN A 142 16.53 -0.04 18.52
CA GLN A 142 16.56 0.38 19.92
C GLN A 142 15.61 -0.44 20.82
N LEU A 143 14.43 -0.81 20.31
CA LEU A 143 13.51 -1.69 20.99
C LEU A 143 14.12 -3.09 21.18
N ILE A 144 14.76 -3.64 20.14
CA ILE A 144 15.44 -4.94 20.20
C ILE A 144 16.59 -4.90 21.23
N LEU A 145 17.42 -3.85 21.20
CA LEU A 145 18.50 -3.67 22.19
C LEU A 145 17.96 -3.63 23.63
N TRP A 146 16.84 -2.91 23.83
CA TRP A 146 16.19 -2.86 25.15
C TRP A 146 15.71 -4.25 25.59
N LEU A 147 15.11 -5.04 24.71
CA LEU A 147 14.64 -6.38 25.00
C LEU A 147 15.81 -7.34 25.28
N ASN A 148 16.85 -7.30 24.46
CA ASN A 148 18.06 -8.10 24.63
C ASN A 148 18.71 -7.81 25.98
N TYR A 149 18.85 -6.55 26.34
CA TYR A 149 19.42 -6.14 27.64
C TYR A 149 18.53 -6.59 28.82
N LYS A 150 17.22 -6.33 28.72
CA LYS A 150 16.28 -6.57 29.84
C LYS A 150 16.04 -8.06 30.12
N TYR A 151 15.99 -8.88 29.07
CA TYR A 151 15.59 -10.29 29.15
C TYR A 151 16.68 -11.26 28.75
N GLN A 152 17.90 -10.77 28.49
CA GLN A 152 19.03 -11.57 28.03
C GLN A 152 18.74 -12.36 26.76
N TYR A 153 17.95 -11.73 25.84
CA TYR A 153 17.72 -12.29 24.52
C TYR A 153 18.89 -12.01 23.59
N ASN A 154 18.95 -12.73 22.50
CA ASN A 154 19.92 -12.53 21.42
C ASN A 154 19.18 -12.31 20.08
N ILE A 155 18.22 -11.37 20.05
CA ILE A 155 17.51 -11.00 18.82
C ILE A 155 18.51 -10.21 17.96
N PRO A 156 18.69 -10.60 16.68
CA PRO A 156 19.67 -9.94 15.82
C PRO A 156 19.27 -8.49 15.51
N ILE A 157 20.27 -7.62 15.47
CA ILE A 157 20.15 -6.25 14.97
C ILE A 157 20.45 -6.27 13.49
N ASN A 158 19.51 -5.85 12.67
CA ASN A 158 19.66 -5.85 11.23
C ASN A 158 19.90 -4.43 10.68
N SER A 159 20.60 -4.36 9.54
CA SER A 159 20.61 -3.18 8.66
C SER A 159 19.30 -3.10 7.87
N PRO A 160 19.01 -1.96 7.20
CA PRO A 160 17.87 -1.88 6.29
C PRO A 160 17.92 -2.99 5.24
N ASP A 161 16.75 -3.58 4.94
CA ASP A 161 16.62 -4.56 3.86
C ASP A 161 16.86 -3.87 2.50
N THR A 162 17.77 -4.43 1.72
CA THR A 162 18.15 -3.97 0.38
C THR A 162 17.76 -4.96 -0.71
N SER A 163 16.96 -5.97 -0.39
CA SER A 163 16.42 -6.90 -1.40
C SER A 163 15.51 -6.16 -2.39
N GLU A 164 15.38 -6.69 -3.60
CA GLU A 164 14.51 -6.06 -4.61
C GLU A 164 13.07 -5.96 -4.11
N LEU A 165 12.43 -4.81 -4.29
CA LEU A 165 11.04 -4.53 -3.86
C LEU A 165 10.02 -5.53 -4.39
N LYS A 166 10.28 -6.13 -5.56
CA LYS A 166 9.39 -7.14 -6.16
C LYS A 166 9.38 -8.49 -5.45
N ASN A 167 10.32 -8.75 -4.53
CA ASN A 167 10.53 -10.08 -3.95
C ASN A 167 9.65 -10.35 -2.72
N ASN A 168 8.99 -9.33 -2.16
CA ASN A 168 8.13 -9.48 -0.99
C ASN A 168 7.05 -8.40 -0.89
N GLY A 169 6.13 -8.56 0.08
CA GLY A 169 4.98 -7.70 0.27
C GLY A 169 5.26 -6.36 0.97
N TRP A 170 6.53 -5.97 1.19
CA TRP A 170 6.85 -4.75 1.94
C TRP A 170 6.23 -3.49 1.30
N LEU A 171 6.38 -3.33 -0.03
CA LEU A 171 5.83 -2.16 -0.73
C LEU A 171 4.29 -2.15 -0.69
N ALA A 172 3.62 -3.30 -0.65
CA ALA A 172 2.16 -3.35 -0.50
C ALA A 172 1.72 -2.80 0.86
N GLY A 173 2.39 -3.19 1.95
CA GLY A 173 2.14 -2.62 3.28
C GLY A 173 2.43 -1.12 3.34
N PHE A 174 3.50 -0.66 2.72
CA PHE A 174 3.86 0.76 2.67
C PHE A 174 2.87 1.58 1.82
N ILE A 175 2.34 0.99 0.71
CA ILE A 175 1.26 1.58 -0.09
C ILE A 175 -0.04 1.63 0.71
N ASP A 176 -0.36 0.60 1.48
CA ASP A 176 -1.56 0.60 2.33
C ASP A 176 -1.52 1.73 3.36
N ALA A 177 -0.35 2.08 3.88
CA ALA A 177 -0.20 3.27 4.72
C ALA A 177 -0.34 4.57 3.90
N ASP A 178 0.58 4.87 3.02
CA ASP A 178 0.80 6.20 2.45
C ASP A 178 0.43 6.36 0.95
N GLY A 179 0.09 5.26 0.25
CA GLY A 179 -0.26 5.29 -1.17
C GLY A 179 -1.69 5.73 -1.45
N GLY A 180 -1.95 6.21 -2.66
CA GLY A 180 -3.29 6.62 -3.09
C GLY A 180 -3.53 6.44 -4.59
N PHE A 181 -4.75 6.00 -4.92
CA PHE A 181 -5.23 5.82 -6.29
C PHE A 181 -6.14 6.98 -6.67
N LYS A 182 -5.84 7.66 -7.76
CA LYS A 182 -6.55 8.86 -8.20
C LYS A 182 -7.00 8.73 -9.65
N ILE A 183 -8.22 9.19 -9.93
CA ILE A 183 -8.74 9.38 -11.28
C ILE A 183 -8.94 10.88 -11.50
N ARG A 184 -8.17 11.48 -12.40
CA ARG A 184 -8.41 12.83 -12.87
C ARG A 184 -9.38 12.75 -14.04
N TYR A 185 -10.47 13.47 -13.94
CA TYR A 185 -11.49 13.57 -14.98
C TYR A 185 -11.83 15.05 -15.17
N SER A 186 -11.70 15.54 -16.38
CA SER A 186 -12.19 16.86 -16.80
C SER A 186 -12.93 16.72 -18.13
N GLU A 187 -14.03 17.42 -18.25
CA GLU A 187 -14.84 17.43 -19.48
C GLU A 187 -14.24 18.39 -20.51
N LYS A 188 -14.64 18.19 -21.79
CA LYS A 188 -14.35 19.14 -22.84
C LYS A 188 -15.14 20.42 -22.56
N GLN A 189 -14.46 21.55 -22.59
CA GLN A 189 -15.07 22.86 -22.44
C GLN A 189 -15.00 23.61 -23.78
N ILE A 190 -16.13 24.19 -24.19
CA ILE A 190 -16.26 24.97 -25.38
C ILE A 190 -16.78 26.35 -24.98
N ASP A 191 -16.15 27.38 -25.46
CA ASP A 191 -16.64 28.76 -25.31
C ASP A 191 -17.98 28.90 -26.05
N GLU A 192 -19.02 29.30 -25.33
CA GLU A 192 -20.38 29.36 -25.87
C GLU A 192 -20.51 30.41 -26.97
N LYS A 193 -19.76 31.53 -26.90
CA LYS A 193 -19.82 32.65 -27.85
C LYS A 193 -18.98 32.37 -29.09
N THR A 194 -17.74 31.94 -28.88
CA THR A 194 -16.77 31.78 -29.99
C THR A 194 -16.75 30.37 -30.57
N LYS A 195 -17.44 29.39 -29.93
CA LYS A 195 -17.45 27.97 -30.29
C LYS A 195 -16.05 27.34 -30.29
N LYS A 196 -15.05 28.03 -29.76
CA LYS A 196 -13.69 27.52 -29.64
C LYS A 196 -13.55 26.56 -28.47
N ILE A 197 -12.70 25.54 -28.63
CA ILE A 197 -12.37 24.58 -27.57
C ILE A 197 -11.44 25.26 -26.55
N ILE A 198 -11.94 25.49 -25.33
CA ILE A 198 -11.15 25.99 -24.20
C ILE A 198 -10.31 24.84 -23.60
N SER A 199 -10.90 23.65 -23.46
CA SER A 199 -10.24 22.46 -22.94
C SER A 199 -10.73 21.21 -23.68
N LYS A 200 -9.79 20.35 -24.10
CA LYS A 200 -10.13 19.08 -24.77
C LYS A 200 -10.73 18.03 -23.82
N GLY A 201 -10.72 18.30 -22.52
CA GLY A 201 -11.02 17.29 -21.51
C GLY A 201 -9.85 16.32 -21.30
N ARG A 202 -9.81 15.66 -20.15
CA ARG A 202 -8.74 14.71 -19.84
C ARG A 202 -9.24 13.65 -18.87
N ILE A 203 -8.90 12.40 -19.16
CA ILE A 203 -8.99 11.28 -18.22
C ILE A 203 -7.57 10.77 -17.97
N GLU A 204 -7.18 10.68 -16.71
CA GLU A 204 -5.84 10.27 -16.33
C GLU A 204 -5.90 9.48 -15.03
N LEU A 205 -5.26 8.33 -15.02
CA LEU A 205 -5.07 7.53 -13.81
C LEU A 205 -3.75 7.90 -13.18
N ARG A 206 -3.73 8.00 -11.87
CA ARG A 206 -2.51 8.27 -11.10
C ARG A 206 -2.44 7.36 -9.87
N PHE A 207 -1.26 6.84 -9.65
CA PHE A 207 -0.82 6.36 -8.36
C PHE A 207 0.09 7.42 -7.75
N VAL A 208 -0.11 7.71 -6.46
CA VAL A 208 0.70 8.68 -5.72
C VAL A 208 1.09 8.07 -4.40
N LEU A 209 2.36 8.11 -4.08
CA LEU A 209 2.92 7.75 -2.77
C LEU A 209 3.66 8.98 -2.25
N GLU A 210 3.25 9.46 -1.08
CA GLU A 210 3.82 10.65 -0.48
C GLU A 210 4.33 10.34 0.93
N GLN A 211 5.60 10.63 1.19
CA GLN A 211 6.23 10.38 2.48
C GLN A 211 7.02 11.58 2.97
N ARG A 212 7.03 11.84 4.26
CA ARG A 212 7.86 12.88 4.87
C ARG A 212 9.31 12.75 4.43
N GLN A 213 9.99 13.88 4.25
CA GLN A 213 11.40 13.87 3.87
C GLN A 213 12.29 13.26 4.95
N SER A 214 11.94 13.49 6.22
CA SER A 214 12.72 12.98 7.36
C SER A 214 11.87 12.79 8.60
N ILE A 215 12.36 11.97 9.53
CA ILE A 215 11.84 11.87 10.90
C ILE A 215 12.76 12.62 11.88
N LYS A 216 12.25 12.97 13.06
CA LYS A 216 13.06 13.52 14.14
C LYS A 216 13.92 12.40 14.74
N SER A 217 15.17 12.32 14.34
CA SER A 217 16.16 11.35 14.84
C SER A 217 17.54 12.00 14.86
N PRO A 218 18.43 11.63 15.77
CA PRO A 218 19.82 12.11 15.80
C PRO A 218 20.73 11.51 14.71
N ILE A 219 20.25 10.48 13.97
CA ILE A 219 20.98 9.77 12.92
C ILE A 219 20.35 10.10 11.57
N ASP A 220 20.97 9.72 10.46
CA ASP A 220 20.38 9.88 9.13
C ASP A 220 18.95 9.38 9.12
N ASN A 221 18.05 10.30 8.90
CA ASN A 221 16.61 10.13 9.07
C ASN A 221 15.85 10.38 7.78
N SER A 222 16.56 10.42 6.65
CA SER A 222 16.00 10.72 5.34
C SER A 222 15.26 9.53 4.74
N TYR A 223 14.04 9.78 4.26
CA TYR A 223 13.29 8.82 3.45
C TYR A 223 13.69 8.84 1.96
N LYS A 224 14.60 9.76 1.55
CA LYS A 224 14.98 9.90 0.13
C LYS A 224 15.48 8.60 -0.50
N PRO A 225 16.34 7.79 0.15
CA PRO A 225 16.86 6.56 -0.46
C PRO A 225 15.76 5.58 -0.86
N ILE A 226 14.86 5.25 0.06
CA ILE A 226 13.77 4.30 -0.22
C ILE A 226 12.75 4.88 -1.22
N MET A 227 12.47 6.18 -1.17
CA MET A 227 11.56 6.81 -2.12
C MET A 227 12.16 6.83 -3.54
N LEU A 228 13.48 6.99 -3.69
CA LEU A 228 14.17 6.83 -4.97
C LEU A 228 14.10 5.38 -5.47
N GLU A 229 14.31 4.41 -4.60
CA GLU A 229 14.20 2.99 -4.95
C GLU A 229 12.81 2.65 -5.48
N ILE A 230 11.75 3.14 -4.81
CA ILE A 230 10.36 3.00 -5.25
C ILE A 230 10.14 3.71 -6.61
N ASN A 231 10.73 4.90 -6.79
CA ASN A 231 10.65 5.64 -8.05
C ASN A 231 11.26 4.82 -9.20
N TYR A 232 12.46 4.26 -8.98
CA TYR A 232 13.14 3.38 -9.95
C TYR A 232 12.37 2.08 -10.20
N PHE A 233 11.77 1.50 -9.17
CA PHE A 233 10.93 0.31 -9.31
C PHE A 233 9.79 0.52 -10.31
N PHE A 234 9.19 1.72 -10.36
CA PHE A 234 8.18 2.09 -11.36
C PHE A 234 8.79 2.59 -12.69
N GLY A 235 10.08 2.42 -12.91
CA GLY A 235 10.75 2.86 -14.13
C GLY A 235 10.84 4.39 -14.28
N ILE A 236 10.79 5.14 -13.17
CA ILE A 236 10.93 6.60 -13.17
C ILE A 236 12.40 6.92 -12.85
N THR A 237 13.08 7.57 -13.79
CA THR A 237 14.51 7.90 -13.68
C THR A 237 14.78 9.35 -13.30
N THR A 238 13.73 10.18 -13.22
CA THR A 238 13.84 11.57 -12.76
C THR A 238 13.91 11.63 -11.25
N ASP A 239 14.45 12.73 -10.72
CA ASP A 239 14.44 13.00 -9.28
C ASP A 239 13.03 13.01 -8.70
N LEU A 240 12.95 12.77 -7.38
CA LEU A 240 11.71 12.84 -6.62
C LEU A 240 11.12 14.25 -6.68
N ARG A 241 9.82 14.30 -6.82
CA ARG A 241 9.08 15.55 -6.62
C ARG A 241 8.98 15.87 -5.13
N GLU A 242 8.97 17.16 -4.83
CA GLU A 242 8.75 17.66 -3.48
C GLU A 242 7.38 18.30 -3.36
N SER A 243 6.76 18.16 -2.20
CA SER A 243 5.61 18.96 -1.77
C SER A 243 5.85 19.53 -0.39
N THR A 244 5.14 20.61 -0.09
CA THR A 244 5.19 21.27 1.21
C THR A 244 3.77 21.41 1.73
N HIS A 245 3.47 20.74 2.85
CA HIS A 245 2.23 20.87 3.58
C HIS A 245 2.48 21.69 4.85
N ASN A 246 1.97 22.89 4.93
CA ASN A 246 2.31 23.89 5.96
C ASN A 246 3.80 24.31 5.88
N ILE A 247 4.18 25.34 6.66
CA ILE A 247 5.47 26.05 6.55
C ILE A 247 6.69 25.12 6.70
N ASP A 248 6.57 24.00 7.46
CA ASP A 248 7.74 23.18 7.84
C ASP A 248 7.64 21.68 7.49
N LYS A 249 6.61 21.25 6.76
CA LYS A 249 6.42 19.83 6.46
C LYS A 249 6.70 19.56 4.98
N LYS A 250 7.91 19.10 4.70
CA LYS A 250 8.32 18.69 3.35
C LYS A 250 8.14 17.18 3.15
N TYR A 251 7.75 16.83 1.94
CA TYR A 251 7.48 15.44 1.53
C TYR A 251 8.15 15.12 0.20
N TRP A 252 8.55 13.86 0.06
CA TRP A 252 8.91 13.25 -1.21
C TRP A 252 7.68 12.62 -1.84
N ILE A 253 7.55 12.76 -3.16
CA ILE A 253 6.42 12.22 -3.92
C ILE A 253 6.94 11.32 -5.02
N VAL A 254 6.45 10.07 -5.04
CA VAL A 254 6.47 9.18 -6.20
C VAL A 254 5.10 9.28 -6.87
N GLU A 255 5.05 9.68 -8.13
CA GLU A 255 3.80 9.79 -8.90
C GLU A 255 3.93 9.04 -10.22
N VAL A 256 3.04 8.10 -10.46
CA VAL A 256 2.97 7.30 -11.68
C VAL A 256 1.66 7.61 -12.40
N ALA A 257 1.74 8.10 -13.66
CA ALA A 257 0.57 8.43 -14.49
C ALA A 257 0.62 7.76 -15.88
N SER A 258 1.78 7.25 -16.30
CA SER A 258 1.89 6.51 -17.55
C SER A 258 1.24 5.12 -17.41
N LEU A 259 0.31 4.79 -18.30
CA LEU A 259 -0.37 3.48 -18.28
C LEU A 259 0.60 2.31 -18.32
N THR A 260 1.68 2.42 -19.10
CA THR A 260 2.74 1.39 -19.18
C THR A 260 3.47 1.21 -17.85
N LYS A 261 3.72 2.30 -17.12
CA LYS A 261 4.38 2.24 -15.80
C LYS A 261 3.42 1.79 -14.69
N LEU A 262 2.14 2.13 -14.81
CA LEU A 262 1.10 1.65 -13.89
C LEU A 262 0.92 0.14 -13.95
N GLU A 263 1.29 -0.50 -15.06
CA GLU A 263 1.28 -1.96 -15.20
C GLU A 263 2.19 -2.65 -14.17
N PHE A 264 3.38 -2.11 -13.90
CA PHE A 264 4.28 -2.64 -12.85
C PHE A 264 3.61 -2.64 -11.47
N LEU A 265 2.90 -1.57 -11.13
CA LEU A 265 2.13 -1.47 -9.89
C LEU A 265 1.02 -2.52 -9.84
N ILE A 266 0.29 -2.69 -10.95
CA ILE A 266 -0.82 -3.65 -11.04
C ILE A 266 -0.30 -5.08 -10.89
N GLN A 267 0.78 -5.44 -11.59
CA GLN A 267 1.42 -6.76 -11.48
C GLN A 267 1.88 -7.01 -10.05
N TYR A 268 2.56 -6.04 -9.44
CA TYR A 268 3.04 -6.15 -8.06
C TYR A 268 1.88 -6.36 -7.07
N LEU A 269 0.82 -5.53 -7.13
CA LEU A 269 -0.33 -5.62 -6.21
C LEU A 269 -1.25 -6.82 -6.50
N SER A 270 -1.13 -7.43 -7.67
CA SER A 270 -1.78 -8.71 -7.97
C SER A 270 -1.11 -9.87 -7.25
N HIS A 271 0.22 -9.79 -7.09
CA HIS A 271 1.01 -10.80 -6.39
C HIS A 271 1.04 -10.55 -4.87
N PHE A 272 1.25 -9.31 -4.44
CA PHE A 272 1.23 -8.87 -3.04
C PHE A 272 0.05 -7.91 -2.80
N PRO A 273 -1.12 -8.44 -2.42
CA PRO A 273 -2.34 -7.64 -2.35
C PRO A 273 -2.33 -6.65 -1.18
N LEU A 274 -3.01 -5.52 -1.39
CA LEU A 274 -3.39 -4.62 -0.30
C LEU A 274 -4.38 -5.32 0.63
N LEU A 275 -4.32 -5.02 1.92
CA LEU A 275 -5.21 -5.61 2.94
C LEU A 275 -6.17 -4.61 3.56
N THR A 276 -5.87 -3.30 3.52
CA THR A 276 -6.75 -2.26 4.05
C THR A 276 -7.95 -1.99 3.13
N ALA A 277 -8.85 -1.11 3.55
CA ALA A 277 -9.96 -0.60 2.74
C ALA A 277 -9.49 -0.02 1.39
N LYS A 278 -8.22 0.35 1.27
CA LYS A 278 -7.60 0.84 0.04
C LYS A 278 -7.62 -0.18 -1.10
N ARG A 279 -7.72 -1.48 -0.78
CA ARG A 279 -7.94 -2.57 -1.75
C ARG A 279 -9.18 -2.32 -2.61
N ASN A 280 -10.26 -1.81 -2.02
CA ASN A 280 -11.49 -1.51 -2.74
C ASN A 280 -11.28 -0.38 -3.75
N ASP A 281 -10.54 0.66 -3.36
CA ASP A 281 -10.22 1.78 -4.25
C ASP A 281 -9.29 1.35 -5.39
N PHE A 282 -8.31 0.47 -5.10
CA PHE A 282 -7.47 -0.14 -6.12
C PHE A 282 -8.28 -0.96 -7.13
N ASN A 283 -9.22 -1.78 -6.67
CA ASN A 283 -10.05 -2.61 -7.54
C ASN A 283 -10.92 -1.75 -8.48
N ASP A 284 -11.50 -0.67 -8.00
CA ASP A 284 -12.28 0.24 -8.83
C ASP A 284 -11.39 1.04 -9.79
N TRP A 285 -10.23 1.49 -9.32
CA TRP A 285 -9.24 2.15 -10.15
C TRP A 285 -8.72 1.22 -11.27
N LEU A 286 -8.55 -0.07 -10.99
CA LEU A 286 -8.16 -1.08 -11.97
C LEU A 286 -9.22 -1.26 -13.07
N LYS A 287 -10.54 -1.17 -12.75
CA LYS A 287 -11.60 -1.16 -13.76
C LYS A 287 -11.45 0.03 -14.71
N ALA A 288 -11.14 1.20 -14.15
CA ALA A 288 -10.90 2.40 -14.99
C ALA A 288 -9.63 2.24 -15.84
N TYR A 289 -8.57 1.60 -15.31
CA TYR A 289 -7.37 1.25 -16.08
C TYR A 289 -7.73 0.36 -17.28
N GLN A 290 -8.52 -0.68 -17.07
CA GLN A 290 -8.94 -1.57 -18.15
C GLN A 290 -9.76 -0.85 -19.22
N LEU A 291 -10.68 0.04 -18.83
CA LEU A 291 -11.42 0.88 -19.79
C LEU A 291 -10.50 1.78 -20.62
N MET A 292 -9.39 2.25 -20.04
CA MET A 292 -8.40 3.04 -20.76
C MET A 292 -7.56 2.19 -21.72
N MET A 293 -7.14 0.99 -21.30
CA MET A 293 -6.41 0.05 -22.15
C MET A 293 -7.24 -0.40 -23.35
N ASP A 294 -8.54 -0.65 -23.16
CA ASP A 294 -9.49 -1.01 -24.21
C ASP A 294 -9.95 0.21 -25.06
N LYS A 295 -9.42 1.41 -24.80
CA LYS A 295 -9.81 2.68 -25.45
C LYS A 295 -11.27 3.07 -25.24
N LYS A 296 -12.03 2.38 -24.40
CA LYS A 296 -13.44 2.67 -24.08
C LYS A 296 -13.62 4.02 -23.38
N HIS A 297 -12.57 4.54 -22.76
CA HIS A 297 -12.57 5.90 -22.19
C HIS A 297 -12.77 7.03 -23.24
N LEU A 298 -12.73 6.70 -24.54
CA LEU A 298 -13.01 7.64 -25.62
C LEU A 298 -14.51 7.75 -25.92
N ASP A 299 -15.28 6.70 -25.63
CA ASP A 299 -16.71 6.62 -25.88
C ASP A 299 -17.51 7.31 -24.77
N VAL A 300 -18.77 7.66 -25.06
CA VAL A 300 -19.66 8.33 -24.10
C VAL A 300 -19.92 7.44 -22.88
N ASP A 301 -20.25 6.17 -23.09
CA ASP A 301 -20.57 5.22 -22.02
C ASP A 301 -19.35 4.92 -21.14
N GLY A 302 -18.20 4.72 -21.76
CA GLY A 302 -16.95 4.52 -21.02
C GLY A 302 -16.54 5.73 -20.19
N LYS A 303 -16.73 6.95 -20.69
CA LYS A 303 -16.53 8.19 -19.91
C LYS A 303 -17.47 8.27 -18.72
N LEU A 304 -18.76 7.96 -18.94
CA LEU A 304 -19.77 7.95 -17.88
C LEU A 304 -19.40 6.95 -16.77
N LEU A 305 -19.01 5.74 -17.17
CA LEU A 305 -18.59 4.70 -16.22
C LEU A 305 -17.35 5.10 -15.41
N ILE A 306 -16.34 5.71 -16.06
CA ILE A 306 -15.16 6.22 -15.33
C ILE A 306 -15.55 7.34 -14.36
N LYS A 307 -16.49 8.21 -14.73
CA LYS A 307 -17.02 9.26 -13.86
C LYS A 307 -17.71 8.67 -12.63
N GLN A 308 -18.53 7.62 -12.82
CA GLN A 308 -19.18 6.87 -11.73
C GLN A 308 -18.13 6.18 -10.81
N ILE A 309 -17.15 5.49 -11.38
CA ILE A 309 -16.06 4.88 -10.62
C ILE A 309 -15.39 5.95 -9.75
N LYS A 310 -14.98 7.07 -10.34
CA LYS A 310 -14.33 8.18 -9.62
C LYS A 310 -15.20 8.71 -8.46
N SER A 311 -16.52 8.84 -8.66
CA SER A 311 -17.43 9.37 -7.64
C SER A 311 -17.56 8.44 -6.42
N ASN A 312 -17.30 7.13 -6.59
CA ASN A 312 -17.46 6.12 -5.55
C ASN A 312 -16.14 5.70 -4.88
N MET A 313 -15.03 6.37 -5.20
CA MET A 313 -13.71 6.03 -4.66
C MET A 313 -13.29 6.94 -3.50
N ASN A 314 -12.32 6.46 -2.74
CA ASN A 314 -11.61 7.21 -1.69
C ASN A 314 -12.57 7.70 -0.58
N LYS A 315 -12.66 9.02 -0.36
CA LYS A 315 -13.49 9.61 0.69
C LYS A 315 -14.99 9.43 0.46
N ASN A 316 -15.39 9.18 -0.77
CA ASN A 316 -16.80 9.03 -1.14
C ASN A 316 -17.26 7.57 -1.06
N ARG A 317 -16.36 6.64 -0.77
CA ARG A 317 -16.72 5.21 -0.64
C ARG A 317 -17.47 4.97 0.68
N GLU A 318 -18.66 4.38 0.55
CA GLU A 318 -19.49 4.00 1.69
C GLU A 318 -19.55 2.48 1.89
N VAL A 319 -19.42 1.70 0.81
CA VAL A 319 -19.49 0.24 0.85
C VAL A 319 -18.13 -0.38 0.61
N PHE A 320 -17.73 -1.30 1.49
CA PHE A 320 -16.46 -2.01 1.46
C PHE A 320 -16.67 -3.51 1.37
N ASN A 321 -15.90 -4.16 0.48
CA ASN A 321 -15.76 -5.61 0.44
C ASN A 321 -14.49 -6.01 1.19
N TRP A 322 -14.59 -7.03 2.04
CA TRP A 322 -13.52 -7.55 2.88
C TRP A 322 -13.20 -9.02 2.61
N ASP A 323 -13.74 -9.62 1.52
CA ASP A 323 -13.54 -11.03 1.18
C ASP A 323 -12.06 -11.40 1.02
N HIS A 324 -11.23 -10.43 0.63
CA HIS A 324 -9.78 -10.62 0.49
C HIS A 324 -9.08 -10.93 1.83
N LEU A 325 -9.68 -10.64 2.97
CA LEU A 325 -9.10 -10.98 4.28
C LEU A 325 -9.13 -12.50 4.57
N VAL A 326 -9.85 -13.28 3.76
CA VAL A 326 -9.80 -14.75 3.85
C VAL A 326 -8.38 -15.29 3.67
N TYR A 327 -7.54 -14.60 2.93
CA TYR A 327 -6.13 -14.98 2.74
C TYR A 327 -5.34 -15.02 4.07
N LEU A 328 -5.71 -14.18 5.04
CA LEU A 328 -5.09 -14.18 6.36
C LEU A 328 -5.45 -15.40 7.21
N ASN A 329 -6.42 -16.21 6.82
CA ASN A 329 -6.77 -17.45 7.53
C ASN A 329 -5.73 -18.56 7.33
N ASN A 330 -4.92 -18.47 6.28
CA ASN A 330 -3.91 -19.46 5.91
C ASN A 330 -2.50 -19.05 6.32
N VAL A 331 -2.35 -17.92 7.00
CA VAL A 331 -1.06 -17.50 7.57
C VAL A 331 -0.78 -18.39 8.78
N GLU A 332 0.31 -19.15 8.74
CA GLU A 332 0.76 -19.98 9.87
C GLU A 332 1.01 -19.09 11.10
N LYS A 333 0.52 -19.56 12.27
CA LYS A 333 0.65 -18.85 13.54
C LYS A 333 2.04 -19.03 14.16
#